data_24fc33ab776bfbf62dc6e379065a5140
#
_entry.id   24fc33ab776bfbf62dc6e379065a5140
#
_cell.length_a   1.000
_cell.length_b   1.000
_cell.length_c   1.000
_cell.angle_alpha   90.00
_cell.angle_beta   90.00
_cell.angle_gamma   90.00
#
_symmetry.space_group_name_H-M   'P 1'
#
loop_
_entity.id
_entity.type
_entity.pdbx_description
1 polymer ?
#
loop_
_entity_poly.entity_id
_entity_poly.type
_entity_poly.pdbx_seq_one_letter_code
_entity_poly.pdbx_strand_id
1 'polypeptide(L)'
;MKTLQFREAVCEAMSEEMRRDESIYLMGEEVAEYNGAYKASKGMLEEFGAKRVIDTPISELGFTGIAVGSAMNGNRPIVEYMTFNFALVGIDQIINNAAKIRQMSGGQFNCPIVFRGPTASAGQLAATHSQAFESWFANCPGLKVVVPSNPADAKGLLKSAIRDNDPVIFMESEQMYGDKGEVPEGEYLIPLGVAEIKRKGKDVTIVSFGKIIKEAYKAAEKLAEEGIDCEIIDLRTIRPMDHDAILESVKKTNRLVILEESWPFGNISTEITYQVQSQVFDYLDAPIVKINTADTPAPYSPVLLAEWLPNSEDVIKAVKKVMYR
;
A
#
# COMPACT_ATOMS: atom_id res chain seq x y z
N MET A 1 -21.90 -3.47 -10.22
CA MET A 1 -21.09 -3.65 -8.99
C MET A 1 -21.29 -5.05 -8.45
N LYS A 2 -20.24 -5.65 -7.94
CA LYS A 2 -20.29 -6.92 -7.20
C LYS A 2 -19.54 -6.77 -5.89
N THR A 3 -19.97 -7.48 -4.85
CA THR A 3 -19.29 -7.46 -3.55
C THR A 3 -18.21 -8.54 -3.53
N LEU A 4 -16.96 -8.16 -3.31
CA LEU A 4 -15.82 -9.07 -3.19
C LEU A 4 -15.11 -8.86 -1.86
N GLN A 5 -14.44 -9.92 -1.39
CA GLN A 5 -13.40 -9.76 -0.38
C GLN A 5 -12.15 -9.13 -1.02
N PHE A 6 -11.32 -8.46 -0.22
CA PHE A 6 -10.07 -7.87 -0.70
C PHE A 6 -9.18 -8.91 -1.40
N ARG A 7 -8.98 -10.10 -0.79
CA ARG A 7 -8.20 -11.19 -1.42
C ARG A 7 -8.80 -11.69 -2.73
N GLU A 8 -10.14 -11.69 -2.86
CA GLU A 8 -10.80 -12.08 -4.09
C GLU A 8 -10.60 -11.05 -5.20
N ALA A 9 -10.61 -9.76 -4.83
CA ALA A 9 -10.32 -8.65 -5.74
C ALA A 9 -8.87 -8.71 -6.26
N VAL A 10 -7.91 -9.03 -5.39
CA VAL A 10 -6.50 -9.28 -5.75
C VAL A 10 -6.37 -10.48 -6.69
N CYS A 11 -7.00 -11.61 -6.36
CA CYS A 11 -7.01 -12.81 -7.20
C CYS A 11 -7.60 -12.55 -8.59
N GLU A 12 -8.73 -11.84 -8.66
CA GLU A 12 -9.34 -11.46 -9.94
C GLU A 12 -8.44 -10.53 -10.76
N ALA A 13 -7.79 -9.55 -10.14
CA ALA A 13 -6.86 -8.66 -10.84
C ALA A 13 -5.74 -9.46 -11.52
N MET A 14 -5.09 -10.36 -10.79
CA MET A 14 -4.03 -11.22 -11.33
C MET A 14 -4.56 -12.14 -12.43
N SER A 15 -5.68 -12.81 -12.19
CA SER A 15 -6.26 -13.76 -13.15
C SER A 15 -6.69 -13.07 -14.45
N GLU A 16 -7.33 -11.90 -14.37
CA GLU A 16 -7.72 -11.13 -15.56
C GLU A 16 -6.50 -10.71 -16.39
N GLU A 17 -5.43 -10.24 -15.74
CA GLU A 17 -4.21 -9.87 -16.45
C GLU A 17 -3.47 -11.09 -17.03
N MET A 18 -3.43 -12.22 -16.34
CA MET A 18 -2.85 -13.46 -16.85
C MET A 18 -3.62 -14.04 -18.04
N ARG A 19 -4.95 -13.85 -18.10
CA ARG A 19 -5.74 -14.20 -19.32
C ARG A 19 -5.43 -13.29 -20.49
N ARG A 20 -5.16 -12.00 -20.21
CA ARG A 20 -4.86 -10.99 -21.21
C ARG A 20 -3.47 -11.15 -21.84
N ASP A 21 -2.48 -11.59 -21.08
CA ASP A 21 -1.07 -11.61 -21.48
C ASP A 21 -0.36 -12.87 -20.94
N GLU A 22 0.13 -13.68 -21.86
CA GLU A 22 0.78 -14.97 -21.55
C GLU A 22 2.16 -14.81 -20.90
N SER A 23 2.77 -13.62 -20.97
CA SER A 23 4.06 -13.32 -20.31
C SER A 23 3.92 -13.11 -18.82
N ILE A 24 2.69 -12.91 -18.30
CA ILE A 24 2.41 -12.71 -16.88
C ILE A 24 2.33 -14.05 -16.18
N TYR A 25 3.03 -14.20 -15.06
CA TYR A 25 2.96 -15.37 -14.19
C TYR A 25 3.13 -14.98 -12.72
N LEU A 26 2.60 -15.82 -11.84
CA LEU A 26 2.69 -15.68 -10.39
C LEU A 26 3.74 -16.66 -9.85
N MET A 27 4.61 -16.19 -8.96
CA MET A 27 5.52 -17.04 -8.20
C MET A 27 5.66 -16.55 -6.76
N GLY A 28 5.92 -17.48 -5.87
CA GLY A 28 6.09 -17.23 -4.44
C GLY A 28 5.94 -18.50 -3.63
N GLU A 29 5.96 -18.36 -2.32
CA GLU A 29 5.82 -19.46 -1.39
C GLU A 29 4.35 -19.87 -1.25
N GLU A 30 4.05 -21.16 -1.49
CA GLU A 30 2.72 -21.75 -1.34
C GLU A 30 1.61 -21.10 -2.21
N VAL A 31 1.97 -20.37 -3.28
CA VAL A 31 1.01 -19.66 -4.14
C VAL A 31 0.22 -20.60 -5.06
N ALA A 32 0.76 -21.77 -5.38
CA ALA A 32 0.16 -22.77 -6.27
C ALA A 32 -0.67 -23.80 -5.52
N GLU A 33 -0.02 -24.84 -4.99
CA GLU A 33 -0.70 -26.00 -4.40
C GLU A 33 -1.56 -25.64 -3.19
N TYR A 34 -1.10 -24.72 -2.35
CA TYR A 34 -1.83 -24.26 -1.17
C TYR A 34 -2.81 -23.09 -1.46
N ASN A 35 -2.84 -22.58 -2.70
CA ASN A 35 -3.65 -21.42 -3.10
C ASN A 35 -3.30 -20.10 -2.35
N GLY A 36 -2.05 -19.94 -1.98
CA GLY A 36 -1.56 -18.83 -1.16
C GLY A 36 -1.86 -18.97 0.33
N ALA A 37 -1.01 -18.43 1.19
CA ALA A 37 -1.21 -18.43 2.64
C ALA A 37 -2.54 -17.79 3.03
N TYR A 38 -2.92 -16.73 2.34
CA TYR A 38 -4.16 -15.96 2.58
C TYR A 38 -5.25 -16.20 1.53
N LYS A 39 -5.05 -17.19 0.64
CA LYS A 39 -5.99 -17.55 -0.45
C LYS A 39 -6.17 -16.47 -1.51
N ALA A 40 -5.16 -15.61 -1.68
CA ALA A 40 -5.16 -14.57 -2.71
C ALA A 40 -4.84 -15.09 -4.12
N SER A 41 -4.44 -16.37 -4.25
CA SER A 41 -4.20 -17.07 -5.53
C SER A 41 -5.13 -18.28 -5.73
N LYS A 42 -6.24 -18.31 -5.01
CA LYS A 42 -7.17 -19.47 -5.04
C LYS A 42 -7.69 -19.77 -6.46
N GLY A 43 -7.50 -21.01 -6.90
CA GLY A 43 -7.96 -21.51 -8.20
C GLY A 43 -7.04 -21.14 -9.38
N MET A 44 -6.00 -20.34 -9.17
CA MET A 44 -5.13 -19.91 -10.26
C MET A 44 -4.28 -21.05 -10.82
N LEU A 45 -3.80 -21.98 -9.98
CA LEU A 45 -3.06 -23.16 -10.46
C LEU A 45 -3.90 -24.02 -11.40
N GLU A 46 -5.18 -24.22 -11.06
CA GLU A 46 -6.11 -25.01 -11.88
C GLU A 46 -6.35 -24.35 -13.24
N GLU A 47 -6.44 -23.02 -13.28
CA GLU A 47 -6.71 -22.25 -14.49
C GLU A 47 -5.48 -22.09 -15.40
N PHE A 48 -4.32 -21.73 -14.82
CA PHE A 48 -3.13 -21.32 -15.59
C PHE A 48 -2.01 -22.37 -15.64
N GLY A 49 -2.09 -23.40 -14.79
CA GLY A 49 -1.11 -24.48 -14.73
C GLY A 49 0.20 -24.12 -14.05
N ALA A 50 0.99 -25.15 -13.74
CA ALA A 50 2.23 -25.02 -12.94
C ALA A 50 3.38 -24.27 -13.64
N LYS A 51 3.25 -23.94 -14.93
CA LYS A 51 4.24 -23.10 -15.63
C LYS A 51 4.02 -21.60 -15.38
N ARG A 52 2.82 -21.23 -14.94
CA ARG A 52 2.44 -19.83 -14.74
C ARG A 52 2.00 -19.50 -13.30
N VAL A 53 1.79 -20.52 -12.45
CA VAL A 53 1.59 -20.38 -11.01
C VAL A 53 2.59 -21.29 -10.34
N ILE A 54 3.62 -20.72 -9.74
CA ILE A 54 4.86 -21.43 -9.41
C ILE A 54 5.13 -21.32 -7.92
N ASP A 55 5.09 -22.46 -7.22
CA ASP A 55 5.60 -22.53 -5.85
C ASP A 55 7.12 -22.45 -5.83
N THR A 56 7.66 -21.65 -4.94
CA THR A 56 9.10 -21.53 -4.72
C THR A 56 9.49 -22.15 -3.38
N PRO A 57 10.75 -22.60 -3.22
CA PRO A 57 11.27 -22.84 -1.88
C PRO A 57 11.32 -21.52 -1.09
N ILE A 58 11.42 -21.61 0.24
CA ILE A 58 11.65 -20.46 1.12
C ILE A 58 13.07 -19.94 0.88
N SER A 59 13.20 -19.07 -0.10
CA SER A 59 14.46 -18.49 -0.55
C SER A 59 14.20 -17.16 -1.28
N GLU A 60 13.81 -16.13 -0.54
CA GLU A 60 13.35 -14.86 -1.09
C GLU A 60 14.43 -14.16 -1.93
N LEU A 61 15.70 -14.27 -1.54
CA LEU A 61 16.81 -13.78 -2.36
C LEU A 61 16.86 -14.49 -3.73
N GLY A 62 16.67 -15.82 -3.72
CA GLY A 62 16.77 -16.66 -4.91
C GLY A 62 15.61 -16.41 -5.87
N PHE A 63 14.36 -16.56 -5.42
CA PHE A 63 13.22 -16.41 -6.31
C PHE A 63 13.01 -14.95 -6.77
N THR A 64 13.33 -13.97 -5.92
CA THR A 64 13.29 -12.55 -6.33
C THR A 64 14.30 -12.29 -7.45
N GLY A 65 15.53 -12.81 -7.33
CA GLY A 65 16.54 -12.66 -8.38
C GLY A 65 16.16 -13.34 -9.69
N ILE A 66 15.56 -14.54 -9.63
CA ILE A 66 15.02 -15.23 -10.81
C ILE A 66 13.92 -14.40 -11.47
N ALA A 67 12.99 -13.84 -10.69
CA ALA A 67 11.90 -13.02 -11.20
C ALA A 67 12.43 -11.73 -11.87
N VAL A 68 13.39 -11.05 -11.25
CA VAL A 68 14.03 -9.84 -11.83
C VAL A 68 14.71 -10.18 -13.17
N GLY A 69 15.49 -11.25 -13.24
CA GLY A 69 16.10 -11.70 -14.48
C GLY A 69 15.07 -12.08 -15.56
N SER A 70 13.98 -12.71 -15.15
CA SER A 70 12.86 -13.04 -16.03
C SER A 70 12.15 -11.78 -16.57
N ALA A 71 11.95 -10.76 -15.73
CA ALA A 71 11.37 -9.48 -16.14
C ALA A 71 12.27 -8.75 -17.17
N MET A 72 13.59 -8.75 -16.95
CA MET A 72 14.55 -8.19 -17.90
C MET A 72 14.54 -8.93 -19.24
N ASN A 73 14.12 -10.18 -19.27
CA ASN A 73 14.00 -11.00 -20.48
C ASN A 73 12.60 -10.95 -21.14
N GLY A 74 11.74 -10.02 -20.74
CA GLY A 74 10.47 -9.72 -21.37
C GLY A 74 9.24 -10.38 -20.76
N ASN A 75 9.38 -11.15 -19.67
CA ASN A 75 8.23 -11.63 -18.91
C ASN A 75 7.73 -10.56 -17.91
N ARG A 76 6.55 -10.80 -17.33
CA ARG A 76 5.92 -9.92 -16.35
C ARG A 76 5.59 -10.70 -15.07
N PRO A 77 6.58 -10.98 -14.22
CA PRO A 77 6.37 -11.72 -12.99
C PRO A 77 5.59 -10.92 -11.95
N ILE A 78 4.70 -11.63 -11.26
CA ILE A 78 4.11 -11.19 -10.01
C ILE A 78 4.78 -12.03 -8.93
N VAL A 79 5.53 -11.40 -8.04
CA VAL A 79 6.22 -12.07 -6.92
C VAL A 79 5.42 -11.85 -5.66
N GLU A 80 4.93 -12.93 -5.05
CA GLU A 80 4.27 -12.87 -3.74
C GLU A 80 5.27 -13.20 -2.63
N TYR A 81 5.41 -12.29 -1.68
CA TYR A 81 6.00 -12.58 -0.38
C TYR A 81 4.87 -12.96 0.59
N MET A 82 5.03 -14.04 1.35
CA MET A 82 4.06 -14.47 2.36
C MET A 82 3.77 -13.33 3.36
N THR A 83 4.80 -12.57 3.70
CA THR A 83 4.70 -11.25 4.32
C THR A 83 5.81 -10.36 3.77
N PHE A 84 5.52 -9.07 3.58
CA PHE A 84 6.51 -8.11 3.08
C PHE A 84 7.71 -7.93 4.02
N ASN A 85 7.59 -8.39 5.28
CA ASN A 85 8.71 -8.47 6.20
C ASN A 85 9.87 -9.31 5.65
N PHE A 86 9.59 -10.36 4.86
CA PHE A 86 10.60 -11.22 4.27
C PHE A 86 11.09 -10.75 2.90
N ALA A 87 10.49 -9.71 2.33
CA ALA A 87 11.10 -8.99 1.23
C ALA A 87 12.49 -8.41 1.60
N LEU A 88 12.76 -8.23 2.91
CA LEU A 88 14.09 -7.85 3.40
C LEU A 88 15.17 -8.88 3.06
N VAL A 89 14.84 -10.16 2.97
CA VAL A 89 15.80 -11.21 2.56
C VAL A 89 16.15 -11.05 1.07
N GLY A 90 15.21 -10.61 0.25
CA GLY A 90 15.39 -10.34 -1.18
C GLY A 90 15.67 -8.88 -1.54
N ILE A 91 15.90 -8.00 -0.57
CA ILE A 91 15.94 -6.55 -0.76
C ILE A 91 17.01 -6.09 -1.76
N ASP A 92 18.15 -6.79 -1.84
CA ASP A 92 19.19 -6.48 -2.82
C ASP A 92 18.68 -6.60 -4.25
N GLN A 93 17.91 -7.64 -4.54
CA GLN A 93 17.33 -7.86 -5.87
C GLN A 93 16.30 -6.78 -6.23
N ILE A 94 15.57 -6.26 -5.25
CA ILE A 94 14.59 -5.18 -5.46
C ILE A 94 15.32 -3.85 -5.66
N ILE A 95 16.20 -3.48 -4.73
CA ILE A 95 16.82 -2.15 -4.67
C ILE A 95 17.97 -1.98 -5.67
N ASN A 96 18.90 -2.94 -5.74
CA ASN A 96 20.10 -2.83 -6.55
C ASN A 96 19.90 -3.35 -7.98
N ASN A 97 19.01 -4.32 -8.19
CA ASN A 97 18.77 -4.87 -9.50
C ASN A 97 17.48 -4.29 -10.14
N ALA A 98 16.28 -4.63 -9.68
CA ALA A 98 15.03 -4.21 -10.31
C ALA A 98 14.94 -2.69 -10.46
N ALA A 99 15.17 -1.93 -9.39
CA ALA A 99 15.03 -0.48 -9.37
C ALA A 99 16.06 0.26 -10.23
N LYS A 100 17.23 -0.34 -10.50
CA LYS A 100 18.36 0.37 -11.13
C LYS A 100 18.65 -0.07 -12.56
N ILE A 101 18.19 -1.26 -12.98
CA ILE A 101 18.58 -1.84 -14.26
C ILE A 101 18.26 -0.95 -15.47
N ARG A 102 17.13 -0.25 -15.45
CA ARG A 102 16.76 0.66 -16.54
C ARG A 102 17.77 1.78 -16.72
N GLN A 103 18.22 2.38 -15.61
CA GLN A 103 19.24 3.42 -15.65
C GLN A 103 20.61 2.85 -16.05
N MET A 104 21.05 1.74 -15.42
CA MET A 104 22.34 1.12 -15.66
C MET A 104 22.48 0.63 -17.11
N SER A 105 21.40 0.22 -17.74
CA SER A 105 21.39 -0.23 -19.13
C SER A 105 21.19 0.91 -20.14
N GLY A 106 21.10 2.17 -19.71
CA GLY A 106 20.78 3.27 -20.61
C GLY A 106 19.38 3.16 -21.24
N GLY A 107 18.44 2.54 -20.53
CA GLY A 107 17.06 2.34 -21.00
C GLY A 107 16.85 1.11 -21.90
N GLN A 108 17.87 0.28 -22.09
CA GLN A 108 17.76 -0.94 -22.92
C GLN A 108 16.92 -2.03 -22.26
N PHE A 109 16.94 -2.13 -20.93
CA PHE A 109 16.14 -3.07 -20.15
C PHE A 109 15.07 -2.34 -19.35
N ASN A 110 13.85 -2.84 -19.41
CA ASN A 110 12.80 -2.57 -18.45
C ASN A 110 12.78 -3.69 -17.39
N CYS A 111 12.07 -3.46 -16.30
CA CYS A 111 11.84 -4.49 -15.29
C CYS A 111 10.36 -4.47 -14.87
N PRO A 112 9.46 -4.97 -15.75
CA PRO A 112 8.02 -4.98 -15.51
C PRO A 112 7.66 -6.07 -14.50
N ILE A 113 7.84 -5.79 -13.22
CA ILE A 113 7.64 -6.73 -12.11
C ILE A 113 6.78 -6.12 -11.01
N VAL A 114 5.90 -6.92 -10.44
CA VAL A 114 5.16 -6.56 -9.24
C VAL A 114 5.65 -7.40 -8.08
N PHE A 115 6.08 -6.75 -7.02
CA PHE A 115 6.36 -7.36 -5.73
C PHE A 115 5.18 -7.09 -4.81
N ARG A 116 4.47 -8.12 -4.36
CA ARG A 116 3.27 -7.96 -3.53
C ARG A 116 3.31 -8.81 -2.27
N GLY A 117 2.54 -8.40 -1.30
CA GLY A 117 2.35 -9.11 -0.03
C GLY A 117 1.84 -8.20 1.08
N PRO A 118 1.41 -8.78 2.21
CA PRO A 118 0.92 -7.98 3.34
C PRO A 118 2.07 -7.27 4.07
N THR A 119 1.79 -6.03 4.46
CA THR A 119 2.68 -5.15 5.24
C THR A 119 2.01 -4.71 6.53
N ALA A 120 2.74 -4.03 7.39
CA ALA A 120 2.30 -3.47 8.67
C ALA A 120 1.81 -4.53 9.68
N SER A 121 1.03 -4.17 10.67
CA SER A 121 0.59 -5.10 11.70
C SER A 121 -0.33 -6.19 11.15
N ALA A 122 0.07 -7.43 11.36
CA ALA A 122 -0.70 -8.64 11.04
C ALA A 122 -1.50 -9.19 12.25
N GLY A 123 -1.68 -8.39 13.28
CA GLY A 123 -2.27 -8.82 14.54
C GLY A 123 -1.22 -9.33 15.53
N GLN A 124 -1.45 -10.48 16.15
CA GLN A 124 -0.57 -11.02 17.20
C GLN A 124 0.61 -11.84 16.66
N LEU A 125 1.32 -11.35 15.64
CA LEU A 125 2.50 -11.99 15.06
C LEU A 125 3.83 -11.37 15.53
N ALA A 126 3.77 -10.30 16.32
CA ALA A 126 4.90 -9.60 16.92
C ALA A 126 5.89 -8.95 15.93
N ALA A 127 7.06 -8.61 16.44
CA ALA A 127 8.00 -7.66 15.89
C ALA A 127 8.45 -7.91 14.44
N THR A 128 8.79 -9.16 14.10
CA THR A 128 9.35 -9.49 12.78
C THR A 128 8.30 -9.70 11.68
N HIS A 129 7.00 -9.68 12.04
CA HIS A 129 5.89 -9.88 11.11
C HIS A 129 4.90 -8.71 11.10
N SER A 130 5.27 -7.56 11.67
CA SER A 130 4.36 -6.43 11.84
C SER A 130 5.04 -5.09 11.53
N GLN A 131 5.90 -5.07 10.52
CA GLN A 131 6.68 -3.90 10.14
C GLN A 131 6.08 -3.25 8.89
N ALA A 132 6.08 -1.93 8.85
CA ALA A 132 5.64 -1.12 7.71
C ALA A 132 6.87 -0.58 6.97
N PHE A 133 7.03 -0.96 5.71
CA PHE A 133 8.21 -0.64 4.90
C PHE A 133 7.94 0.31 3.74
N GLU A 134 6.78 0.94 3.69
CA GLU A 134 6.39 1.84 2.60
C GLU A 134 7.45 2.92 2.37
N SER A 135 7.96 3.53 3.44
CA SER A 135 8.98 4.58 3.36
C SER A 135 10.33 4.06 2.87
N TRP A 136 10.72 2.84 3.21
CA TRP A 136 11.98 2.24 2.76
C TRP A 136 12.02 2.07 1.25
N PHE A 137 10.95 1.51 0.68
CA PHE A 137 10.85 1.31 -0.76
C PHE A 137 10.52 2.61 -1.50
N ALA A 138 9.69 3.49 -0.92
CA ALA A 138 9.41 4.80 -1.50
C ALA A 138 10.64 5.70 -1.58
N ASN A 139 11.60 5.56 -0.67
CA ASN A 139 12.88 6.29 -0.72
C ASN A 139 13.77 5.84 -1.89
N CYS A 140 13.55 4.66 -2.47
CA CYS A 140 14.39 4.13 -3.54
C CYS A 140 13.96 4.64 -4.92
N PRO A 141 14.78 5.46 -5.63
CA PRO A 141 14.52 5.85 -7.00
C PRO A 141 14.45 4.63 -7.92
N GLY A 142 13.44 4.60 -8.79
CA GLY A 142 13.18 3.51 -9.74
C GLY A 142 12.07 2.55 -9.29
N LEU A 143 11.57 2.65 -8.06
CA LEU A 143 10.41 1.90 -7.58
C LEU A 143 9.15 2.77 -7.58
N LYS A 144 8.00 2.15 -7.85
CA LYS A 144 6.68 2.67 -7.51
C LYS A 144 6.15 1.92 -6.30
N VAL A 145 5.39 2.60 -5.42
CA VAL A 145 4.87 2.01 -4.17
C VAL A 145 3.39 2.29 -4.07
N VAL A 146 2.60 1.23 -3.95
CA VAL A 146 1.13 1.26 -3.96
C VAL A 146 0.59 0.57 -2.70
N VAL A 147 -0.38 1.18 -2.04
CA VAL A 147 -0.95 0.69 -0.78
C VAL A 147 -2.48 0.88 -0.80
N PRO A 148 -3.24 -0.04 -1.41
CA PRO A 148 -4.70 0.07 -1.46
C PRO A 148 -5.34 -0.10 -0.08
N SER A 149 -6.52 0.50 0.10
CA SER A 149 -7.28 0.47 1.35
C SER A 149 -8.61 -0.32 1.27
N ASN A 150 -9.02 -0.74 0.08
CA ASN A 150 -10.30 -1.42 -0.15
C ASN A 150 -10.25 -2.34 -1.39
N PRO A 151 -11.23 -3.25 -1.58
CA PRO A 151 -11.23 -4.21 -2.69
C PRO A 151 -11.22 -3.59 -4.09
N ALA A 152 -11.96 -2.50 -4.31
CA ALA A 152 -12.01 -1.85 -5.63
C ALA A 152 -10.66 -1.24 -6.01
N ASP A 153 -10.03 -0.54 -5.06
CA ASP A 153 -8.71 0.03 -5.26
C ASP A 153 -7.66 -1.07 -5.44
N ALA A 154 -7.72 -2.16 -4.65
CA ALA A 154 -6.82 -3.29 -4.79
C ALA A 154 -6.85 -3.87 -6.22
N LYS A 155 -8.04 -4.12 -6.77
CA LYS A 155 -8.18 -4.66 -8.12
C LYS A 155 -7.68 -3.68 -9.18
N GLY A 156 -8.16 -2.44 -9.16
CA GLY A 156 -7.85 -1.45 -10.20
C GLY A 156 -6.38 -1.03 -10.21
N LEU A 157 -5.79 -0.83 -9.02
CA LEU A 157 -4.37 -0.47 -8.88
C LEU A 157 -3.44 -1.65 -9.20
N LEU A 158 -3.79 -2.88 -8.81
CA LEU A 158 -2.95 -4.05 -9.12
C LEU A 158 -2.90 -4.31 -10.62
N LYS A 159 -4.02 -4.18 -11.33
CA LYS A 159 -4.02 -4.27 -12.80
C LYS A 159 -3.14 -3.19 -13.43
N SER A 160 -3.18 -1.95 -12.94
CA SER A 160 -2.30 -0.87 -13.39
C SER A 160 -0.83 -1.18 -13.09
N ALA A 161 -0.54 -1.74 -11.92
CA ALA A 161 0.81 -2.14 -11.53
C ALA A 161 1.37 -3.26 -12.41
N ILE A 162 0.56 -4.27 -12.73
CA ILE A 162 0.97 -5.39 -13.62
C ILE A 162 1.26 -4.89 -15.05
N ARG A 163 0.53 -3.86 -15.52
CA ARG A 163 0.73 -3.26 -16.84
C ARG A 163 1.89 -2.26 -16.89
N ASP A 164 2.42 -1.85 -15.76
CA ASP A 164 3.55 -0.91 -15.73
C ASP A 164 4.85 -1.57 -16.22
N ASN A 165 5.73 -0.79 -16.82
CA ASN A 165 7.02 -1.26 -17.30
C ASN A 165 8.17 -1.07 -16.30
N ASP A 166 7.90 -0.38 -15.19
CA ASP A 166 8.81 -0.19 -14.06
C ASP A 166 8.42 -1.09 -12.89
N PRO A 167 9.34 -1.41 -11.98
CA PRO A 167 9.04 -2.25 -10.81
C PRO A 167 8.05 -1.57 -9.88
N VAL A 168 7.02 -2.31 -9.46
CA VAL A 168 5.99 -1.84 -8.53
C VAL A 168 6.01 -2.68 -7.26
N ILE A 169 6.08 -2.00 -6.13
CA ILE A 169 5.86 -2.55 -4.79
C ILE A 169 4.39 -2.38 -4.47
N PHE A 170 3.67 -3.47 -4.29
CA PHE A 170 2.24 -3.47 -4.03
C PHE A 170 1.96 -4.05 -2.64
N MET A 171 1.74 -3.18 -1.67
CA MET A 171 1.63 -3.53 -0.26
C MET A 171 0.17 -3.68 0.17
N GLU A 172 -0.16 -4.85 0.66
CA GLU A 172 -1.49 -5.24 1.11
C GLU A 172 -1.54 -5.29 2.66
N SER A 173 -2.62 -5.72 3.23
CA SER A 173 -2.68 -6.00 4.67
C SER A 173 -3.37 -7.33 4.94
N GLU A 174 -2.73 -8.17 5.76
CA GLU A 174 -3.29 -9.44 6.19
C GLU A 174 -4.68 -9.28 6.82
N GLN A 175 -4.84 -8.25 7.64
CA GLN A 175 -6.11 -7.97 8.32
C GLN A 175 -7.22 -7.49 7.37
N MET A 176 -6.89 -7.05 6.16
CA MET A 176 -7.89 -6.63 5.16
C MET A 176 -8.35 -7.75 4.21
N TYR A 177 -7.65 -8.87 4.13
CA TYR A 177 -7.98 -9.90 3.13
C TYR A 177 -9.43 -10.41 3.20
N GLY A 178 -10.05 -10.36 4.37
CA GLY A 178 -11.46 -10.70 4.57
C GLY A 178 -12.45 -9.53 4.40
N ASP A 179 -11.97 -8.30 4.27
CA ASP A 179 -12.85 -7.14 4.13
C ASP A 179 -13.63 -7.18 2.84
N LYS A 180 -14.92 -6.92 2.92
CA LYS A 180 -15.80 -6.88 1.76
C LYS A 180 -16.00 -5.45 1.29
N GLY A 181 -16.13 -5.27 -0.02
CA GLY A 181 -16.47 -3.98 -0.62
C GLY A 181 -17.03 -4.15 -2.02
N GLU A 182 -17.68 -3.08 -2.50
CA GLU A 182 -18.21 -3.01 -3.84
C GLU A 182 -17.08 -2.83 -4.85
N VAL A 183 -17.04 -3.67 -5.88
CA VAL A 183 -16.05 -3.65 -6.95
C VAL A 183 -16.76 -3.46 -8.28
N PRO A 184 -16.32 -2.54 -9.15
CA PRO A 184 -16.89 -2.39 -10.48
C PRO A 184 -16.80 -3.68 -11.29
N GLU A 185 -17.86 -3.98 -12.05
CA GLU A 185 -17.83 -5.05 -13.02
C GLU A 185 -17.17 -4.59 -14.33
N GLY A 186 -16.60 -5.56 -15.06
CA GLY A 186 -15.91 -5.26 -16.32
C GLY A 186 -14.50 -4.73 -16.14
N GLU A 187 -13.94 -4.21 -17.23
CA GLU A 187 -12.59 -3.71 -17.28
C GLU A 187 -12.49 -2.31 -16.66
N TYR A 188 -11.63 -2.14 -15.68
CA TYR A 188 -11.24 -0.82 -15.18
C TYR A 188 -9.82 -0.83 -14.65
N LEU A 189 -9.20 0.33 -14.68
CA LEU A 189 -7.88 0.61 -14.15
C LEU A 189 -7.96 1.84 -13.24
N ILE A 190 -7.13 1.88 -12.22
CA ILE A 190 -6.91 3.07 -11.41
C ILE A 190 -5.47 3.54 -11.69
N PRO A 191 -5.28 4.77 -12.18
CA PRO A 191 -3.94 5.29 -12.46
C PRO A 191 -3.09 5.33 -11.17
N LEU A 192 -1.82 4.96 -11.30
CA LEU A 192 -0.85 5.13 -10.21
C LEU A 192 -0.53 6.62 -10.06
N GLY A 193 -0.42 7.09 -8.82
CA GLY A 193 -0.14 8.49 -8.53
C GLY A 193 -1.36 9.40 -8.42
N VAL A 194 -2.56 8.82 -8.32
CA VAL A 194 -3.80 9.57 -8.15
C VAL A 194 -4.47 9.18 -6.82
N ALA A 195 -4.54 10.12 -5.90
CA ALA A 195 -5.23 9.96 -4.62
C ALA A 195 -6.76 10.01 -4.78
N GLU A 196 -7.48 9.59 -3.77
CA GLU A 196 -8.95 9.73 -3.75
C GLU A 196 -9.41 10.50 -2.52
N ILE A 197 -10.28 11.48 -2.75
CA ILE A 197 -11.01 12.14 -1.66
C ILE A 197 -12.17 11.22 -1.26
N LYS A 198 -11.97 10.42 -0.24
CA LYS A 198 -12.96 9.44 0.26
C LYS A 198 -14.11 10.11 1.00
N ARG A 199 -13.85 11.24 1.64
CA ARG A 199 -14.82 12.08 2.31
C ARG A 199 -14.49 13.55 2.06
N LYS A 200 -15.43 14.29 1.50
CA LYS A 200 -15.30 15.76 1.37
C LYS A 200 -15.51 16.43 2.72
N GLY A 201 -14.75 17.47 2.98
CA GLY A 201 -14.83 18.27 4.20
C GLY A 201 -14.24 19.66 4.00
N LYS A 202 -14.34 20.52 5.03
CA LYS A 202 -13.92 21.92 4.93
C LYS A 202 -13.10 22.44 6.11
N ASP A 203 -13.05 21.70 7.23
CA ASP A 203 -12.47 22.22 8.48
C ASP A 203 -11.06 21.70 8.74
N VAL A 204 -10.76 20.45 8.33
CA VAL A 204 -9.46 19.80 8.49
C VAL A 204 -9.26 18.74 7.42
N THR A 205 -8.05 18.62 6.90
CA THR A 205 -7.62 17.53 6.02
C THR A 205 -6.99 16.41 6.84
N ILE A 206 -7.46 15.19 6.63
CA ILE A 206 -6.83 13.96 7.16
C ILE A 206 -6.29 13.18 5.96
N VAL A 207 -4.98 12.95 5.92
CA VAL A 207 -4.32 12.13 4.89
C VAL A 207 -3.95 10.79 5.49
N SER A 208 -4.28 9.69 4.78
CA SER A 208 -3.96 8.35 5.20
C SER A 208 -3.86 7.40 4.00
N PHE A 209 -3.50 6.14 4.23
CA PHE A 209 -3.44 5.07 3.23
C PHE A 209 -3.49 3.69 3.90
N GLY A 210 -3.77 2.65 3.12
CA GLY A 210 -3.83 1.28 3.61
C GLY A 210 -4.92 1.07 4.68
N LYS A 211 -4.77 0.04 5.51
CA LYS A 211 -5.82 -0.36 6.46
C LYS A 211 -6.15 0.67 7.53
N ILE A 212 -5.15 1.48 7.94
CA ILE A 212 -5.31 2.40 9.07
C ILE A 212 -6.27 3.57 8.77
N ILE A 213 -6.55 3.85 7.50
CA ILE A 213 -7.52 4.86 7.09
C ILE A 213 -8.92 4.63 7.69
N LYS A 214 -9.25 3.39 8.07
CA LYS A 214 -10.50 3.06 8.75
C LYS A 214 -10.68 3.81 10.06
N GLU A 215 -9.57 4.09 10.76
CA GLU A 215 -9.60 4.87 11.99
C GLU A 215 -9.90 6.36 11.71
N ALA A 216 -9.48 6.87 10.55
CA ALA A 216 -9.86 8.21 10.11
C ALA A 216 -11.37 8.32 9.82
N TYR A 217 -11.98 7.29 9.21
CA TYR A 217 -13.44 7.27 8.98
C TYR A 217 -14.22 7.30 10.30
N LYS A 218 -13.87 6.41 11.25
CA LYS A 218 -14.50 6.36 12.58
C LYS A 218 -14.38 7.69 13.33
N ALA A 219 -13.20 8.32 13.25
CA ALA A 219 -12.98 9.61 13.88
C ALA A 219 -13.80 10.72 13.22
N ALA A 220 -13.86 10.75 11.88
CA ALA A 220 -14.61 11.77 11.15
C ALA A 220 -16.12 11.68 11.40
N GLU A 221 -16.68 10.48 11.59
CA GLU A 221 -18.09 10.29 11.96
C GLU A 221 -18.39 10.94 13.33
N LYS A 222 -17.58 10.64 14.37
CA LYS A 222 -17.72 11.23 15.70
C LYS A 222 -17.51 12.75 15.69
N LEU A 223 -16.51 13.22 14.96
CA LEU A 223 -16.21 14.65 14.85
C LEU A 223 -17.33 15.44 14.14
N ALA A 224 -18.01 14.81 13.18
CA ALA A 224 -19.18 15.41 12.52
C ALA A 224 -20.34 15.67 13.49
N GLU A 225 -20.55 14.80 14.48
CA GLU A 225 -21.52 15.01 15.56
C GLU A 225 -21.19 16.25 16.42
N GLU A 226 -19.90 16.61 16.49
CA GLU A 226 -19.40 17.79 17.19
C GLU A 226 -19.30 19.04 16.26
N GLY A 227 -19.76 18.92 15.00
CA GLY A 227 -19.76 20.01 14.01
C GLY A 227 -18.40 20.28 13.36
N ILE A 228 -17.49 19.29 13.35
CA ILE A 228 -16.20 19.36 12.66
C ILE A 228 -16.26 18.50 11.39
N ASP A 229 -16.06 19.14 10.23
CA ASP A 229 -16.20 18.54 8.92
C ASP A 229 -14.84 18.18 8.31
N CYS A 230 -14.41 16.91 8.53
CA CYS A 230 -13.12 16.40 8.08
C CYS A 230 -13.16 16.01 6.60
N GLU A 231 -12.16 16.43 5.83
CA GLU A 231 -11.85 15.86 4.52
C GLU A 231 -10.86 14.70 4.69
N ILE A 232 -11.14 13.56 4.06
CA ILE A 232 -10.26 12.38 4.13
C ILE A 232 -9.73 12.07 2.74
N ILE A 233 -8.40 12.06 2.62
CA ILE A 233 -7.67 11.68 1.41
C ILE A 233 -7.01 10.32 1.63
N ASP A 234 -7.32 9.38 0.73
CA ASP A 234 -6.61 8.12 0.58
C ASP A 234 -5.54 8.28 -0.51
N LEU A 235 -4.29 8.15 -0.14
CA LEU A 235 -3.18 8.29 -1.09
C LEU A 235 -3.16 7.21 -2.15
N ARG A 236 -3.57 5.98 -1.83
CA ARG A 236 -3.51 4.82 -2.74
C ARG A 236 -2.10 4.49 -3.24
N THR A 237 -1.36 5.52 -3.63
CA THR A 237 0.01 5.43 -4.14
C THR A 237 0.92 6.34 -3.34
N ILE A 238 1.97 5.74 -2.80
CA ILE A 238 2.99 6.46 -2.02
C ILE A 238 4.06 7.05 -2.96
N ARG A 239 4.37 6.32 -4.03
CA ARG A 239 5.28 6.78 -5.07
C ARG A 239 4.84 6.26 -6.45
N PRO A 240 4.54 7.18 -7.40
CA PRO A 240 4.45 8.63 -7.24
C PRO A 240 3.32 9.04 -6.29
N MET A 241 3.50 10.11 -5.52
CA MET A 241 2.48 10.65 -4.62
C MET A 241 1.69 11.75 -5.31
N ASP A 242 0.39 11.80 -5.06
CA ASP A 242 -0.48 12.89 -5.50
C ASP A 242 -0.35 14.09 -4.54
N HIS A 243 0.72 14.86 -4.73
CA HIS A 243 0.97 16.05 -3.93
C HIS A 243 -0.11 17.11 -4.14
N ASP A 244 -0.59 17.28 -5.37
CA ASP A 244 -1.57 18.31 -5.72
C ASP A 244 -2.89 18.11 -4.95
N ALA A 245 -3.37 16.87 -4.83
CA ALA A 245 -4.57 16.57 -4.06
C ALA A 245 -4.42 16.98 -2.58
N ILE A 246 -3.25 16.73 -1.98
CA ILE A 246 -2.96 17.11 -0.60
C ILE A 246 -2.90 18.64 -0.46
N LEU A 247 -2.13 19.30 -1.32
CA LEU A 247 -1.90 20.74 -1.25
C LEU A 247 -3.20 21.53 -1.46
N GLU A 248 -4.03 21.15 -2.43
CA GLU A 248 -5.33 21.80 -2.68
C GLU A 248 -6.31 21.59 -1.51
N SER A 249 -6.30 20.40 -0.91
CA SER A 249 -7.11 20.16 0.29
C SER A 249 -6.65 21.02 1.47
N VAL A 250 -5.35 21.13 1.70
CA VAL A 250 -4.79 21.96 2.78
C VAL A 250 -5.09 23.44 2.56
N LYS A 251 -4.99 23.94 1.33
CA LYS A 251 -5.38 25.33 1.00
C LYS A 251 -6.85 25.63 1.34
N LYS A 252 -7.71 24.64 1.22
CA LYS A 252 -9.13 24.75 1.52
C LYS A 252 -9.43 24.68 3.02
N THR A 253 -8.79 23.74 3.74
CA THR A 253 -9.11 23.41 5.13
C THR A 253 -8.23 24.11 6.15
N ASN A 254 -7.05 24.60 5.73
CA ASN A 254 -6.02 25.28 6.51
C ASN A 254 -5.42 24.44 7.67
N ARG A 255 -5.73 23.16 7.75
CA ARG A 255 -5.29 22.25 8.83
C ARG A 255 -5.02 20.87 8.29
N LEU A 256 -3.94 20.24 8.77
CA LEU A 256 -3.53 18.92 8.33
C LEU A 256 -3.23 18.00 9.50
N VAL A 257 -3.85 16.82 9.46
CA VAL A 257 -3.53 15.65 10.26
C VAL A 257 -3.13 14.51 9.33
N ILE A 258 -2.08 13.78 9.65
CA ILE A 258 -1.61 12.64 8.85
C ILE A 258 -1.64 11.40 9.74
N LEU A 259 -2.32 10.35 9.27
CA LEU A 259 -2.45 9.08 9.96
C LEU A 259 -1.74 7.99 9.18
N GLU A 260 -0.75 7.35 9.79
CA GLU A 260 0.08 6.32 9.16
C GLU A 260 0.43 5.21 10.15
N GLU A 261 0.30 3.95 9.72
CA GLU A 261 0.72 2.81 10.52
C GLU A 261 2.20 2.49 10.24
N SER A 262 3.08 3.31 10.78
CA SER A 262 4.53 3.10 10.77
C SER A 262 5.17 3.79 11.96
N TRP A 263 6.44 3.50 12.20
CA TRP A 263 7.20 4.22 13.21
C TRP A 263 7.31 5.72 12.90
N PRO A 264 7.43 6.58 13.93
CA PRO A 264 7.36 8.03 13.74
C PRO A 264 8.58 8.65 13.05
N PHE A 265 9.70 7.92 12.95
CA PHE A 265 10.95 8.43 12.38
C PHE A 265 11.08 8.08 10.89
N GLY A 266 11.32 9.09 10.03
CA GLY A 266 11.65 8.89 8.61
C GLY A 266 10.57 8.23 7.77
N ASN A 267 9.30 8.50 8.07
CA ASN A 267 8.14 7.89 7.43
C ASN A 267 7.49 8.79 6.36
N ILE A 268 6.43 8.33 5.73
CA ILE A 268 5.71 9.02 4.65
C ILE A 268 5.09 10.34 5.15
N SER A 269 4.56 10.35 6.37
CA SER A 269 4.00 11.57 6.95
C SER A 269 5.03 12.69 7.11
N THR A 270 6.31 12.35 7.26
CA THR A 270 7.40 13.35 7.29
C THR A 270 7.61 13.99 5.92
N GLU A 271 7.56 13.21 4.84
CA GLU A 271 7.62 13.73 3.47
C GLU A 271 6.43 14.64 3.16
N ILE A 272 5.21 14.20 3.49
CA ILE A 272 4.00 15.02 3.31
C ILE A 272 4.14 16.33 4.09
N THR A 273 4.59 16.28 5.33
CA THR A 273 4.82 17.47 6.17
C THR A 273 5.77 18.45 5.49
N TYR A 274 6.90 17.95 4.94
CA TYR A 274 7.86 18.79 4.24
C TYR A 274 7.25 19.42 2.98
N GLN A 275 6.53 18.68 2.16
CA GLN A 275 5.90 19.18 0.95
C GLN A 275 4.87 20.29 1.24
N VAL A 276 4.01 20.07 2.23
CA VAL A 276 3.02 21.07 2.65
C VAL A 276 3.72 22.31 3.24
N GLN A 277 4.71 22.10 4.11
CA GLN A 277 5.48 23.19 4.71
C GLN A 277 6.19 24.04 3.66
N SER A 278 6.76 23.43 2.63
CA SER A 278 7.54 24.14 1.62
C SER A 278 6.69 24.85 0.56
N GLN A 279 5.46 24.41 0.31
CA GLN A 279 4.65 24.89 -0.81
C GLN A 279 3.39 25.69 -0.41
N VAL A 280 2.83 25.40 0.76
CA VAL A 280 1.54 25.98 1.20
C VAL A 280 1.54 26.39 2.67
N PHE A 281 2.72 26.70 3.24
CA PHE A 281 2.86 27.11 4.63
C PHE A 281 1.92 28.27 5.02
N ASP A 282 1.80 29.25 4.14
CA ASP A 282 0.99 30.48 4.38
C ASP A 282 -0.52 30.18 4.52
N TYR A 283 -0.96 28.98 4.19
CA TYR A 283 -2.35 28.53 4.36
C TYR A 283 -2.57 27.80 5.69
N LEU A 284 -1.53 27.47 6.46
CA LEU A 284 -1.69 26.70 7.69
C LEU A 284 -2.08 27.59 8.88
N ASP A 285 -3.22 27.27 9.49
CA ASP A 285 -3.70 27.87 10.74
C ASP A 285 -3.15 27.20 12.00
N ALA A 286 -2.58 26.01 11.87
CA ALA A 286 -2.04 25.24 12.97
C ALA A 286 -0.82 24.40 12.54
N PRO A 287 0.06 23.99 13.48
CA PRO A 287 1.10 23.02 13.19
C PRO A 287 0.50 21.70 12.68
N ILE A 288 1.16 21.09 11.69
CA ILE A 288 0.78 19.77 11.18
C ILE A 288 0.96 18.73 12.29
N VAL A 289 -0.03 17.84 12.46
CA VAL A 289 0.04 16.74 13.42
C VAL A 289 0.10 15.43 12.66
N LYS A 290 1.12 14.61 12.96
CA LYS A 290 1.23 13.25 12.47
C LYS A 290 0.95 12.25 13.60
N ILE A 291 0.26 11.16 13.25
CA ILE A 291 -0.14 10.07 14.14
C ILE A 291 0.48 8.79 13.59
N ASN A 292 1.26 8.12 14.41
CA ASN A 292 2.04 6.94 14.04
C ASN A 292 1.90 5.87 15.13
N THR A 293 2.45 4.68 14.88
CA THR A 293 2.63 3.68 15.95
C THR A 293 3.58 4.21 17.03
N ALA A 294 3.60 3.55 18.18
CA ALA A 294 4.67 3.81 19.15
C ALA A 294 6.05 3.48 18.52
N ASP A 295 7.08 4.23 18.93
CA ASP A 295 8.46 4.07 18.43
C ASP A 295 9.17 2.88 19.07
N THR A 296 8.57 1.71 18.92
CA THR A 296 9.07 0.43 19.44
C THR A 296 8.70 -0.68 18.46
N PRO A 297 9.38 -1.83 18.46
CA PRO A 297 8.91 -3.01 17.75
C PRO A 297 7.51 -3.42 18.18
N ALA A 298 6.71 -3.97 17.25
CA ALA A 298 5.34 -4.38 17.55
C ALA A 298 5.30 -5.47 18.64
N PRO A 299 4.47 -5.30 19.68
CA PRO A 299 4.34 -6.28 20.76
C PRO A 299 3.48 -7.48 20.34
N TYR A 300 3.65 -8.61 21.03
CA TYR A 300 2.82 -9.80 20.84
C TYR A 300 1.47 -9.72 21.60
N SER A 301 1.50 -9.15 22.81
CA SER A 301 0.30 -9.03 23.64
C SER A 301 -0.79 -8.18 23.00
N PRO A 302 -2.05 -8.65 22.90
CA PRO A 302 -3.13 -7.88 22.29
C PRO A 302 -3.40 -6.54 23.01
N VAL A 303 -3.21 -6.49 24.31
CA VAL A 303 -3.37 -5.25 25.10
C VAL A 303 -2.29 -4.24 24.72
N LEU A 304 -1.04 -4.68 24.65
CA LEU A 304 0.07 -3.79 24.25
C LEU A 304 -0.01 -3.43 22.77
N LEU A 305 -0.49 -4.34 21.91
CA LEU A 305 -0.69 -4.06 20.49
C LEU A 305 -1.76 -2.97 20.28
N ALA A 306 -2.83 -2.99 21.07
CA ALA A 306 -3.86 -1.94 21.02
C ALA A 306 -3.32 -0.56 21.44
N GLU A 307 -2.39 -0.52 22.39
CA GLU A 307 -1.70 0.73 22.81
C GLU A 307 -0.61 1.16 21.79
N TRP A 308 -0.06 0.19 21.06
CA TRP A 308 0.98 0.44 20.06
C TRP A 308 0.42 1.02 18.75
N LEU A 309 -0.76 0.57 18.35
CA LEU A 309 -1.42 1.00 17.10
C LEU A 309 -2.15 2.33 17.30
N PRO A 310 -2.07 3.27 16.34
CA PRO A 310 -2.94 4.43 16.36
C PRO A 310 -4.41 4.03 16.17
N ASN A 311 -5.31 4.79 16.77
CA ASN A 311 -6.74 4.53 16.75
C ASN A 311 -7.57 5.81 16.52
N SER A 312 -8.89 5.67 16.41
CA SER A 312 -9.79 6.80 16.13
C SER A 312 -9.77 7.89 17.20
N GLU A 313 -9.52 7.54 18.48
CA GLU A 313 -9.42 8.54 19.54
C GLU A 313 -8.16 9.40 19.41
N ASP A 314 -7.06 8.83 18.91
CA ASP A 314 -5.84 9.59 18.63
C ASP A 314 -6.06 10.56 17.47
N VAL A 315 -6.82 10.16 16.45
CA VAL A 315 -7.23 11.04 15.35
C VAL A 315 -8.11 12.17 15.86
N ILE A 316 -9.11 11.87 16.73
CA ILE A 316 -9.98 12.89 17.33
C ILE A 316 -9.15 13.90 18.13
N LYS A 317 -8.23 13.44 18.99
CA LYS A 317 -7.33 14.31 19.77
C LYS A 317 -6.48 15.19 18.84
N ALA A 318 -5.93 14.62 17.78
CA ALA A 318 -5.11 15.35 16.81
C ALA A 318 -5.92 16.44 16.08
N VAL A 319 -7.13 16.08 15.61
CA VAL A 319 -8.04 17.04 14.96
C VAL A 319 -8.42 18.16 15.92
N LYS A 320 -8.85 17.85 17.15
CA LYS A 320 -9.17 18.87 18.17
C LYS A 320 -7.97 19.77 18.45
N LYS A 321 -6.76 19.21 18.51
CA LYS A 321 -5.53 19.97 18.71
C LYS A 321 -5.30 21.01 17.61
N VAL A 322 -5.45 20.65 16.33
CA VAL A 322 -5.27 21.58 15.22
C VAL A 322 -6.45 22.56 15.06
N MET A 323 -7.60 22.22 15.65
CA MET A 323 -8.79 23.09 15.72
C MET A 323 -8.79 24.02 16.95
N TYR A 324 -7.80 23.90 17.87
CA TYR A 324 -7.72 24.62 19.14
C TYR A 324 -8.95 24.40 20.05
N ARG A 325 -9.45 23.16 20.09
CA ARG A 325 -10.61 22.74 20.89
C ARG A 325 -10.27 21.67 21.92
#